data_ac92b465e13a454ee4db78321c46627e
#
_entry.id   ac92b465e13a454ee4db78321c46627e
#
_cell.length_a   1.000
_cell.length_b   1.000
_cell.length_c   1.000
_cell.angle_alpha   90.00
_cell.angle_beta   90.00
_cell.angle_gamma   90.00
#
_symmetry.space_group_name_H-M   'P 1'
#
loop_
_entity.id
_entity.type
_entity.pdbx_description
1 polymer ?
#
loop_
_entity_poly.entity_id
_entity_poly.type
_entity_poly.pdbx_seq_one_letter_code
_entity_poly.pdbx_strand_id
1 'polypeptide(L)'
;MRKFFPFSLMLAFILLIGGCAQSYYPLKPSKVTYNTSNNLEEISLNYRYDLLYEKGNYKFSKKEKTHAMKLVAVKITNNTDRIINIGNNAAFYNGNVMIYPMDAISIKNNLKQSVPAYLFYLLFTPLTFSFNNSHPVPVGLVLGPLLAGGNLLGASTANTNLYNELVQNDILNRDFQVGETVFGLVGFRNLDYAPLTIKLIK
;
A
#
# COMPACT_ATOMS: atom_id res chain seq x y z
N MET A 1 -25.09 26.58 30.50
CA MET A 1 -24.72 25.34 29.80
C MET A 1 -24.74 25.48 28.27
N ARG A 2 -24.11 26.50 27.65
CA ARG A 2 -24.28 26.80 26.21
C ARG A 2 -22.96 26.84 25.40
N LYS A 3 -21.79 26.56 25.98
CA LYS A 3 -20.49 26.76 25.31
C LYS A 3 -19.76 25.48 24.83
N PHE A 4 -20.29 24.28 25.05
CA PHE A 4 -19.63 23.02 24.64
C PHE A 4 -20.06 22.52 23.28
N PHE A 5 -21.16 22.99 22.72
CA PHE A 5 -21.74 22.53 21.47
C PHE A 5 -20.82 22.74 20.23
N PRO A 6 -20.19 23.92 20.02
CA PRO A 6 -19.34 24.13 18.84
C PRO A 6 -18.05 23.31 18.88
N PHE A 7 -17.48 23.03 20.05
CA PHE A 7 -16.26 22.24 20.19
C PHE A 7 -16.49 20.78 19.89
N SER A 8 -17.61 20.21 20.36
CA SER A 8 -18.01 18.82 20.08
C SER A 8 -18.29 18.59 18.59
N LEU A 9 -18.92 19.56 17.91
CA LEU A 9 -19.21 19.50 16.47
C LEU A 9 -17.94 19.59 15.64
N MET A 10 -17.00 20.46 16.02
CA MET A 10 -15.70 20.61 15.37
C MET A 10 -14.85 19.35 15.53
N LEU A 11 -14.85 18.72 16.71
CA LEU A 11 -14.15 17.47 16.97
C LEU A 11 -14.73 16.32 16.12
N ALA A 12 -16.05 16.21 16.02
CA ALA A 12 -16.71 15.23 15.17
C ALA A 12 -16.36 15.42 13.68
N PHE A 13 -16.30 16.66 13.21
CA PHE A 13 -15.93 16.99 11.83
C PHE A 13 -14.47 16.62 11.50
N ILE A 14 -13.54 16.85 12.43
CA ILE A 14 -12.12 16.47 12.30
C ILE A 14 -11.97 14.93 12.22
N LEU A 15 -12.74 14.19 13.02
CA LEU A 15 -12.74 12.72 13.00
C LEU A 15 -13.28 12.17 11.67
N LEU A 16 -14.25 12.84 11.06
CA LEU A 16 -14.80 12.46 9.76
C LEU A 16 -13.77 12.58 8.62
N ILE A 17 -13.01 13.69 8.59
CA ILE A 17 -12.03 13.94 7.53
C ILE A 17 -10.84 12.98 7.61
N GLY A 18 -10.34 12.68 8.81
CA GLY A 18 -9.21 11.78 9.01
C GLY A 18 -9.52 10.30 8.76
N GLY A 19 -10.82 9.93 8.79
CA GLY A 19 -11.30 8.55 8.66
C GLY A 19 -11.57 8.06 7.25
N CYS A 20 -11.79 8.95 6.26
CA CYS A 20 -12.21 8.58 4.90
C CYS A 20 -11.27 7.57 4.23
N ALA A 21 -11.84 6.67 3.42
CA ALA A 21 -11.06 5.77 2.57
C ALA A 21 -10.16 6.56 1.62
N GLN A 22 -8.97 6.05 1.39
CA GLN A 22 -8.05 6.62 0.42
C GLN A 22 -8.11 5.84 -0.88
N SER A 23 -8.22 6.54 -2.01
CA SER A 23 -8.03 5.95 -3.33
C SER A 23 -6.60 5.45 -3.51
N TYR A 24 -6.42 4.45 -4.37
CA TYR A 24 -5.11 3.93 -4.70
C TYR A 24 -4.54 4.67 -5.93
N TYR A 25 -3.30 5.12 -5.81
CA TYR A 25 -2.54 5.72 -6.90
C TYR A 25 -1.53 4.69 -7.43
N PRO A 26 -1.57 4.35 -8.73
CA PRO A 26 -0.69 3.33 -9.31
C PRO A 26 0.80 3.67 -9.15
N LEU A 27 1.58 2.67 -8.77
CA LEU A 27 3.01 2.79 -8.51
C LEU A 27 3.84 2.82 -9.79
N LYS A 28 3.44 2.03 -10.80
CA LYS A 28 4.04 1.93 -12.14
C LYS A 28 5.56 1.76 -12.09
N PRO A 29 6.10 0.61 -11.64
CA PRO A 29 7.54 0.42 -11.42
C PRO A 29 8.38 0.73 -12.67
N SER A 30 7.88 0.51 -13.87
CA SER A 30 8.59 0.87 -15.12
C SER A 30 8.77 2.39 -15.33
N LYS A 31 8.05 3.24 -14.58
CA LYS A 31 8.11 4.71 -14.66
C LYS A 31 8.76 5.35 -13.42
N VAL A 32 9.39 4.56 -12.58
CA VAL A 32 10.07 5.03 -11.37
C VAL A 32 11.50 5.41 -11.71
N THR A 33 12.01 6.50 -11.11
CA THR A 33 13.44 6.81 -11.12
C THR A 33 14.12 6.02 -10.02
N TYR A 34 15.04 5.13 -10.40
CA TYR A 34 15.80 4.29 -9.48
C TYR A 34 17.07 5.01 -9.07
N ASN A 35 17.22 5.30 -7.78
CA ASN A 35 18.36 6.09 -7.26
C ASN A 35 19.42 5.23 -6.60
N THR A 36 19.14 3.96 -6.37
CA THR A 36 20.05 3.03 -5.71
C THR A 36 20.28 1.85 -6.62
N SER A 37 21.54 1.51 -6.83
CA SER A 37 21.95 0.38 -7.68
C SER A 37 22.91 -0.51 -6.93
N ASN A 38 22.80 -1.82 -7.17
CA ASN A 38 23.79 -2.79 -6.80
C ASN A 38 24.00 -3.72 -8.00
N ASN A 39 25.11 -3.51 -8.70
CA ASN A 39 25.41 -4.24 -9.92
C ASN A 39 26.45 -5.31 -9.60
N LEU A 40 26.01 -6.55 -9.49
CA LEU A 40 26.87 -7.72 -9.51
C LEU A 40 27.05 -8.17 -10.97
N GLU A 41 28.14 -8.91 -11.26
CA GLU A 41 28.45 -9.36 -12.62
C GLU A 41 27.30 -10.13 -13.26
N GLU A 42 26.65 -11.03 -12.49
CA GLU A 42 25.59 -11.92 -12.97
C GLU A 42 24.20 -11.29 -12.97
N ILE A 43 23.88 -10.40 -12.00
CA ILE A 43 22.58 -9.74 -11.89
C ILE A 43 22.77 -8.27 -11.49
N SER A 44 22.15 -7.37 -12.22
CA SER A 44 22.05 -5.96 -11.83
C SER A 44 20.72 -5.71 -11.14
N LEU A 45 20.76 -5.07 -9.96
CA LEU A 45 19.59 -4.66 -9.19
C LEU A 45 19.59 -3.16 -9.00
N ASN A 46 18.55 -2.49 -9.48
CA ASN A 46 18.23 -1.12 -9.09
C ASN A 46 16.92 -1.15 -8.31
N TYR A 47 16.81 -0.34 -7.26
CA TYR A 47 15.63 -0.36 -6.39
C TYR A 47 15.25 1.02 -5.85
N ARG A 48 13.98 1.14 -5.42
CA ARG A 48 13.42 2.34 -4.79
C ARG A 48 12.57 1.96 -3.60
N TYR A 49 12.89 2.51 -2.42
CA TYR A 49 12.08 2.45 -1.22
C TYR A 49 10.98 3.52 -1.21
N ASP A 50 10.06 3.41 -0.25
CA ASP A 50 9.03 4.40 0.11
C ASP A 50 8.09 4.83 -1.03
N LEU A 51 7.98 4.00 -2.07
CA LEU A 51 7.20 4.32 -3.27
C LEU A 51 5.71 4.57 -2.95
N LEU A 52 5.13 3.86 -1.99
CA LEU A 52 3.75 4.10 -1.55
C LEU A 52 3.56 5.52 -1.02
N TYR A 53 4.49 6.00 -0.20
CA TYR A 53 4.45 7.37 0.33
C TYR A 53 4.64 8.41 -0.77
N GLU A 54 5.65 8.23 -1.62
CA GLU A 54 5.97 9.16 -2.72
C GLU A 54 4.83 9.30 -3.74
N LYS A 55 4.08 8.22 -3.99
CA LYS A 55 2.90 8.23 -4.88
C LYS A 55 1.62 8.69 -4.18
N GLY A 56 1.69 9.15 -2.93
CA GLY A 56 0.54 9.65 -2.20
C GLY A 56 -0.35 8.55 -1.59
N ASN A 57 0.09 7.30 -1.56
CA ASN A 57 -0.63 6.17 -0.96
C ASN A 57 -0.42 6.12 0.57
N TYR A 58 -0.71 7.20 1.27
CA TYR A 58 -0.36 7.39 2.69
C TYR A 58 -0.94 6.34 3.64
N LYS A 59 -2.18 5.87 3.39
CA LYS A 59 -2.80 4.84 4.24
C LYS A 59 -2.09 3.49 4.09
N PHE A 60 -1.66 3.15 2.88
CA PHE A 60 -0.87 1.93 2.62
C PHE A 60 0.54 2.07 3.19
N SER A 61 1.20 3.22 3.01
CA SER A 61 2.52 3.49 3.60
C SER A 61 2.50 3.48 5.14
N LYS A 62 1.41 3.97 5.77
CA LYS A 62 1.24 3.83 7.22
C LYS A 62 1.17 2.36 7.64
N LYS A 63 0.55 1.51 6.82
CA LYS A 63 0.48 0.06 7.06
C LYS A 63 1.83 -0.62 6.93
N GLU A 64 2.69 -0.20 5.99
CA GLU A 64 4.09 -0.69 5.93
C GLU A 64 4.78 -0.55 7.28
N LYS A 65 4.70 0.65 7.89
CA LYS A 65 5.29 0.92 9.20
C LYS A 65 4.66 0.08 10.31
N THR A 66 3.33 -0.03 10.31
CA THR A 66 2.59 -0.77 11.35
C THR A 66 2.90 -2.27 11.32
N HIS A 67 3.10 -2.84 10.13
CA HIS A 67 3.34 -4.28 9.95
C HIS A 67 4.82 -4.62 9.74
N ALA A 68 5.73 -3.67 10.03
CA ALA A 68 7.18 -3.83 9.86
C ALA A 68 7.54 -4.47 8.50
N MET A 69 6.97 -3.94 7.42
CA MET A 69 7.25 -4.39 6.06
C MET A 69 7.55 -3.21 5.15
N LYS A 70 8.19 -3.49 4.01
CA LYS A 70 8.43 -2.51 2.94
C LYS A 70 8.06 -3.10 1.60
N LEU A 71 7.36 -2.32 0.78
CA LEU A 71 7.16 -2.58 -0.64
C LEU A 71 8.22 -1.82 -1.43
N VAL A 72 9.02 -2.55 -2.19
CA VAL A 72 10.17 -2.01 -2.93
C VAL A 72 9.91 -2.15 -4.41
N ALA A 73 10.05 -1.06 -5.16
CA ALA A 73 10.15 -1.14 -6.61
C ALA A 73 11.55 -1.59 -7.00
N VAL A 74 11.63 -2.56 -7.90
CA VAL A 74 12.90 -3.10 -8.37
C VAL A 74 12.96 -3.10 -9.90
N LYS A 75 14.17 -2.89 -10.42
CA LYS A 75 14.55 -3.10 -11.80
C LYS A 75 15.69 -4.11 -11.79
N ILE A 76 15.48 -5.28 -12.37
CA ILE A 76 16.45 -6.38 -12.38
C ILE A 76 16.83 -6.68 -13.81
N THR A 77 18.14 -6.83 -14.08
CA THR A 77 18.67 -7.24 -15.38
C THR A 77 19.43 -8.55 -15.20
N ASN A 78 19.08 -9.56 -16.02
CA ASN A 78 19.81 -10.82 -16.12
C ASN A 78 21.05 -10.61 -17.00
N ASN A 79 22.23 -10.56 -16.41
CA ASN A 79 23.49 -10.44 -17.13
C ASN A 79 24.17 -11.81 -17.35
N THR A 80 23.52 -12.92 -16.94
CA THR A 80 24.04 -14.27 -17.15
C THR A 80 23.83 -14.72 -18.59
N ASP A 81 24.46 -15.83 -18.96
CA ASP A 81 24.33 -16.52 -20.25
C ASP A 81 23.17 -17.54 -20.28
N ARG A 82 22.34 -17.58 -19.22
CA ARG A 82 21.23 -18.53 -19.07
C ARG A 82 19.94 -17.86 -18.60
N ILE A 83 18.82 -18.54 -18.82
CA ILE A 83 17.52 -18.16 -18.27
C ILE A 83 17.55 -18.34 -16.74
N ILE A 84 17.08 -17.37 -16.00
CA ILE A 84 16.97 -17.44 -14.54
C ILE A 84 15.54 -17.17 -14.07
N ASN A 85 15.16 -17.81 -12.98
CA ASN A 85 13.91 -17.53 -12.27
C ASN A 85 14.26 -16.96 -10.89
N ILE A 86 13.82 -15.72 -10.61
CA ILE A 86 14.24 -15.02 -9.38
C ILE A 86 13.77 -15.77 -8.14
N GLY A 87 12.55 -16.30 -8.13
CA GLY A 87 12.03 -17.03 -6.97
C GLY A 87 12.77 -18.31 -6.64
N ASN A 88 13.34 -18.97 -7.65
CA ASN A 88 14.01 -20.26 -7.52
C ASN A 88 15.54 -20.17 -7.52
N ASN A 89 16.10 -19.24 -8.28
CA ASN A 89 17.54 -19.17 -8.55
C ASN A 89 18.25 -18.01 -7.85
N ALA A 90 17.54 -17.16 -7.11
CA ALA A 90 18.14 -15.98 -6.49
C ALA A 90 17.70 -15.80 -5.04
N ALA A 91 18.58 -15.21 -4.23
CA ALA A 91 18.29 -14.80 -2.87
C ALA A 91 18.48 -13.29 -2.73
N PHE A 92 17.56 -12.65 -2.00
CA PHE A 92 17.69 -11.25 -1.62
C PHE A 92 18.40 -11.10 -0.28
N TYR A 93 19.17 -10.03 -0.14
CA TYR A 93 19.87 -9.69 1.08
C TYR A 93 19.64 -8.22 1.42
N ASN A 94 19.47 -7.93 2.71
CA ASN A 94 19.48 -6.58 3.27
C ASN A 94 20.78 -6.42 4.05
N GLY A 95 21.74 -5.69 3.50
CA GLY A 95 23.12 -5.75 3.96
C GLY A 95 23.67 -7.18 3.84
N ASN A 96 24.00 -7.80 4.96
CA ASN A 96 24.52 -9.16 5.02
C ASN A 96 23.48 -10.22 5.42
N VAL A 97 22.22 -9.81 5.66
CA VAL A 97 21.16 -10.71 6.13
C VAL A 97 20.31 -11.14 4.94
N MET A 98 20.16 -12.44 4.75
CA MET A 98 19.25 -13.01 3.76
C MET A 98 17.81 -12.70 4.15
N ILE A 99 17.02 -12.23 3.20
CA ILE A 99 15.61 -11.88 3.37
C ILE A 99 14.75 -12.59 2.34
N TYR A 100 13.52 -12.91 2.73
CA TYR A 100 12.58 -13.62 1.89
C TYR A 100 11.52 -12.67 1.32
N PRO A 101 11.30 -12.67 0.00
CA PRO A 101 10.22 -11.91 -0.60
C PRO A 101 8.86 -12.47 -0.18
N MET A 102 7.87 -11.58 -0.09
CA MET A 102 6.48 -11.91 0.22
C MET A 102 5.69 -12.08 -1.07
N ASP A 103 4.75 -13.02 -1.07
CA ASP A 103 3.77 -13.16 -2.15
C ASP A 103 2.76 -11.99 -2.18
N ALA A 104 2.11 -11.77 -3.33
CA ALA A 104 1.18 -10.66 -3.55
C ALA A 104 -0.02 -10.66 -2.58
N ILE A 105 -0.50 -11.84 -2.17
CA ILE A 105 -1.62 -12.00 -1.23
C ILE A 105 -1.19 -11.55 0.16
N SER A 106 -0.03 -11.98 0.61
CA SER A 106 0.57 -11.59 1.89
C SER A 106 0.82 -10.08 1.95
N ILE A 107 1.37 -9.48 0.89
CA ILE A 107 1.56 -8.03 0.79
C ILE A 107 0.22 -7.31 0.90
N LYS A 108 -0.78 -7.69 0.09
CA LYS A 108 -2.13 -7.13 0.14
C LYS A 108 -2.72 -7.21 1.55
N ASN A 109 -2.63 -8.37 2.20
CA ASN A 109 -3.24 -8.59 3.52
C ASN A 109 -2.63 -7.71 4.60
N ASN A 110 -1.34 -7.41 4.52
CA ASN A 110 -0.66 -6.50 5.44
C ASN A 110 -0.96 -5.02 5.13
N LEU A 111 -1.11 -4.66 3.86
CA LEU A 111 -1.26 -3.27 3.44
C LEU A 111 -2.71 -2.80 3.35
N LYS A 112 -3.69 -3.70 3.16
CA LYS A 112 -5.09 -3.34 2.90
C LYS A 112 -5.68 -2.38 3.92
N GLN A 113 -6.51 -1.45 3.44
CA GLN A 113 -7.37 -0.64 4.28
C GLN A 113 -8.47 -1.50 4.90
N SER A 114 -8.82 -1.23 6.16
CA SER A 114 -9.85 -2.00 6.87
C SER A 114 -11.24 -1.62 6.38
N VAL A 115 -11.80 -2.38 5.46
CA VAL A 115 -13.15 -2.15 4.90
C VAL A 115 -14.23 -2.18 5.99
N PRO A 116 -14.27 -3.16 6.94
CA PRO A 116 -15.29 -3.18 7.98
C PRO A 116 -15.26 -1.97 8.93
N ALA A 117 -14.11 -1.33 9.09
CA ALA A 117 -14.00 -0.15 9.97
C ALA A 117 -14.90 1.01 9.52
N TYR A 118 -15.24 1.09 8.23
CA TYR A 118 -16.11 2.15 7.71
C TYR A 118 -17.58 1.96 8.06
N LEU A 119 -17.99 0.77 8.53
CA LEU A 119 -19.33 0.55 9.05
C LEU A 119 -19.61 1.35 10.33
N PHE A 120 -18.57 1.77 11.07
CA PHE A 120 -18.74 2.68 12.21
C PHE A 120 -19.39 4.01 11.83
N TYR A 121 -19.35 4.44 10.57
CA TYR A 121 -20.08 5.62 10.13
C TYR A 121 -21.61 5.46 10.24
N LEU A 122 -22.14 4.25 10.30
CA LEU A 122 -23.56 3.99 10.57
C LEU A 122 -23.99 4.47 11.97
N LEU A 123 -23.08 4.62 12.92
CA LEU A 123 -23.37 5.20 14.23
C LEU A 123 -23.82 6.66 14.14
N PHE A 124 -23.60 7.34 13.02
CA PHE A 124 -24.13 8.69 12.77
C PHE A 124 -25.58 8.70 12.29
N THR A 125 -26.17 7.53 11.98
CA THR A 125 -27.58 7.43 11.50
C THR A 125 -28.61 8.08 12.43
N PRO A 126 -28.53 8.00 13.79
CA PRO A 126 -29.48 8.64 14.67
C PRO A 126 -29.30 10.17 14.84
N LEU A 127 -28.33 10.79 14.16
CA LEU A 127 -28.10 12.23 14.29
C LEU A 127 -29.27 13.03 13.70
N THR A 128 -29.77 13.96 14.53
CA THR A 128 -30.80 14.94 14.14
C THR A 128 -30.27 16.35 14.28
N PHE A 129 -30.75 17.26 13.44
CA PHE A 129 -30.37 18.67 13.46
C PHE A 129 -31.64 19.53 13.64
N SER A 130 -31.61 20.50 14.56
CA SER A 130 -32.70 21.47 14.80
C SER A 130 -32.18 22.89 14.69
N PHE A 131 -32.85 23.71 13.89
CA PHE A 131 -32.59 25.15 13.79
C PHE A 131 -33.72 25.92 14.47
N ASN A 132 -33.37 26.87 15.34
CA ASN A 132 -34.30 27.84 15.92
C ASN A 132 -35.66 27.26 16.38
N ASN A 133 -35.66 26.22 17.23
CA ASN A 133 -36.85 25.55 17.72
C ASN A 133 -37.75 24.90 16.62
N SER A 134 -37.24 24.72 15.41
CA SER A 134 -37.94 23.96 14.39
C SER A 134 -37.88 22.45 14.69
N HIS A 135 -38.74 21.67 14.00
CA HIS A 135 -38.75 20.23 14.12
C HIS A 135 -37.36 19.64 13.78
N PRO A 136 -36.88 18.64 14.56
CA PRO A 136 -35.59 18.01 14.31
C PRO A 136 -35.58 17.28 12.95
N VAL A 137 -34.60 17.61 12.11
CA VAL A 137 -34.40 16.93 10.81
C VAL A 137 -33.42 15.77 10.99
N PRO A 138 -33.78 14.53 10.65
CA PRO A 138 -32.93 13.36 10.84
C PRO A 138 -31.84 13.24 9.75
N VAL A 139 -30.90 14.17 9.74
CA VAL A 139 -29.80 14.23 8.75
C VAL A 139 -28.93 12.98 8.75
N GLY A 140 -28.83 12.30 9.90
CA GLY A 140 -28.03 11.09 10.06
C GLY A 140 -28.54 9.89 9.25
N LEU A 141 -29.86 9.84 8.96
CA LEU A 141 -30.43 8.78 8.10
C LEU A 141 -29.83 8.77 6.69
N VAL A 142 -29.35 9.91 6.21
CA VAL A 142 -28.69 10.01 4.90
C VAL A 142 -27.17 9.97 5.06
N LEU A 143 -26.62 10.73 6.01
CA LEU A 143 -25.16 10.87 6.18
C LEU A 143 -24.49 9.58 6.64
N GLY A 144 -25.10 8.83 7.58
CA GLY A 144 -24.52 7.58 8.09
C GLY A 144 -24.31 6.54 6.97
N PRO A 145 -25.36 6.13 6.25
CA PRO A 145 -25.26 5.17 5.15
C PRO A 145 -24.39 5.68 3.98
N LEU A 146 -24.46 6.97 3.63
CA LEU A 146 -23.67 7.54 2.54
C LEU A 146 -22.17 7.48 2.85
N LEU A 147 -21.76 7.90 4.05
CA LEU A 147 -20.37 7.86 4.49
C LEU A 147 -19.85 6.42 4.64
N ALA A 148 -20.66 5.53 5.22
CA ALA A 148 -20.30 4.13 5.36
C ALA A 148 -20.12 3.47 3.99
N GLY A 149 -21.12 3.57 3.10
CA GLY A 149 -21.12 2.94 1.78
C GLY A 149 -20.02 3.49 0.87
N GLY A 150 -19.88 4.81 0.79
CA GLY A 150 -18.86 5.45 -0.04
C GLY A 150 -17.44 5.05 0.37
N ASN A 151 -17.14 5.05 1.68
CA ASN A 151 -15.82 4.64 2.18
C ASN A 151 -15.57 3.14 2.04
N LEU A 152 -16.57 2.30 2.23
CA LEU A 152 -16.48 0.85 2.06
C LEU A 152 -16.12 0.50 0.61
N LEU A 153 -16.83 1.07 -0.36
CA LEU A 153 -16.54 0.89 -1.79
C LEU A 153 -15.17 1.43 -2.16
N GLY A 154 -14.83 2.64 -1.72
CA GLY A 154 -13.54 3.27 -1.98
C GLY A 154 -12.36 2.45 -1.45
N ALA A 155 -12.43 1.96 -0.21
CA ALA A 155 -11.38 1.12 0.38
C ALA A 155 -11.29 -0.24 -0.31
N SER A 156 -12.43 -0.87 -0.63
CA SER A 156 -12.45 -2.14 -1.35
C SER A 156 -11.80 -2.03 -2.72
N THR A 157 -12.18 -1.01 -3.50
CA THR A 157 -11.60 -0.73 -4.82
C THR A 157 -10.10 -0.44 -4.72
N ALA A 158 -9.67 0.37 -3.75
CA ALA A 158 -8.26 0.68 -3.53
C ALA A 158 -7.43 -0.57 -3.19
N ASN A 159 -7.97 -1.46 -2.34
CA ASN A 159 -7.32 -2.73 -1.99
C ASN A 159 -7.22 -3.68 -3.20
N THR A 160 -8.24 -3.70 -4.05
CA THR A 160 -8.26 -4.50 -5.29
C THR A 160 -7.24 -3.97 -6.28
N ASN A 161 -7.16 -2.66 -6.46
CA ASN A 161 -6.20 -2.03 -7.38
C ASN A 161 -4.76 -2.27 -6.94
N LEU A 162 -4.45 -2.16 -5.64
CA LEU A 162 -3.15 -2.55 -5.11
C LEU A 162 -2.83 -4.01 -5.45
N TYR A 163 -3.76 -4.93 -5.18
CA TYR A 163 -3.53 -6.35 -5.43
C TYR A 163 -3.28 -6.65 -6.92
N ASN A 164 -4.08 -6.06 -7.79
CA ASN A 164 -3.92 -6.23 -9.23
C ASN A 164 -2.56 -5.72 -9.72
N GLU A 165 -2.09 -4.58 -9.19
CA GLU A 165 -0.76 -4.07 -9.54
C GLU A 165 0.37 -4.95 -9.00
N LEU A 166 0.23 -5.52 -7.80
CA LEU A 166 1.19 -6.48 -7.25
C LEU A 166 1.29 -7.73 -8.12
N VAL A 167 0.15 -8.29 -8.55
CA VAL A 167 0.12 -9.48 -9.43
C VAL A 167 0.70 -9.17 -10.81
N GLN A 168 0.35 -8.03 -11.40
CA GLN A 168 0.86 -7.62 -12.71
C GLN A 168 2.36 -7.37 -12.73
N ASN A 169 2.94 -6.98 -11.60
CA ASN A 169 4.36 -6.68 -11.46
C ASN A 169 5.10 -7.71 -10.57
N ASP A 170 4.54 -8.92 -10.44
CA ASP A 170 5.21 -10.03 -9.77
C ASP A 170 6.39 -10.51 -10.63
N ILE A 171 7.57 -10.51 -10.05
CA ILE A 171 8.80 -10.96 -10.69
C ILE A 171 9.31 -12.29 -10.16
N LEU A 172 8.69 -12.83 -9.11
CA LEU A 172 9.17 -14.04 -8.43
C LEU A 172 8.82 -15.31 -9.21
N ASN A 173 7.70 -15.25 -9.94
CA ASN A 173 7.13 -16.42 -10.63
C ASN A 173 7.32 -16.38 -12.16
N ARG A 174 8.31 -15.64 -12.66
CA ARG A 174 8.59 -15.57 -14.08
C ARG A 174 10.05 -15.87 -14.38
N ASP A 175 10.29 -16.36 -15.61
CA ASP A 175 11.61 -16.56 -16.16
C ASP A 175 12.12 -15.27 -16.82
N PHE A 176 13.39 -14.98 -16.63
CA PHE A 176 14.11 -13.86 -17.22
C PHE A 176 15.05 -14.37 -18.30
N GLN A 177 14.85 -13.90 -19.52
CA GLN A 177 15.73 -14.23 -20.62
C GLN A 177 17.12 -13.60 -20.43
N VAL A 178 18.10 -14.12 -21.16
CA VAL A 178 19.46 -13.53 -21.20
C VAL A 178 19.40 -12.08 -21.64
N GLY A 179 19.99 -11.19 -20.88
CA GLY A 179 19.98 -9.74 -21.13
C GLY A 179 18.65 -9.04 -20.85
N GLU A 180 17.62 -9.76 -20.40
CA GLU A 180 16.31 -9.15 -20.13
C GLU A 180 16.34 -8.25 -18.89
N THR A 181 15.69 -7.09 -19.00
CA THR A 181 15.44 -6.17 -17.89
C THR A 181 13.97 -6.19 -17.53
N VAL A 182 13.65 -6.44 -16.25
CA VAL A 182 12.30 -6.51 -15.73
C VAL A 182 12.13 -5.52 -14.60
N PHE A 183 10.93 -4.91 -14.57
CA PHE A 183 10.48 -4.01 -13.50
C PHE A 183 9.43 -4.71 -12.66
N GLY A 184 9.55 -4.63 -11.33
CA GLY A 184 8.62 -5.32 -10.44
C GLY A 184 8.42 -4.64 -9.10
N LEU A 185 7.52 -5.25 -8.32
CA LEU A 185 7.21 -4.88 -6.94
C LEU A 185 7.48 -6.08 -6.03
N VAL A 186 8.31 -5.90 -5.02
CA VAL A 186 8.66 -6.96 -4.07
C VAL A 186 8.43 -6.46 -2.65
N GLY A 187 7.73 -7.21 -1.84
CA GLY A 187 7.53 -6.91 -0.43
C GLY A 187 8.48 -7.72 0.45
N PHE A 188 9.00 -7.10 1.51
CA PHE A 188 9.84 -7.76 2.50
C PHE A 188 9.38 -7.40 3.92
N ARG A 189 9.53 -8.34 4.86
CA ARG A 189 9.33 -8.09 6.29
C ARG A 189 10.63 -7.61 6.93
N ASN A 190 10.49 -6.79 7.99
CA ASN A 190 11.60 -6.29 8.81
C ASN A 190 12.76 -5.69 7.99
N LEU A 191 12.43 -5.12 6.82
CA LEU A 191 13.39 -4.46 5.97
C LEU A 191 13.72 -3.09 6.57
N ASP A 192 14.99 -2.84 6.82
CA ASP A 192 15.53 -1.52 7.09
C ASP A 192 16.02 -0.85 5.78
N TYR A 193 16.69 0.29 5.87
CA TYR A 193 17.25 1.00 4.71
C TYR A 193 18.70 0.58 4.36
N ALA A 194 19.15 -0.59 4.85
CA ALA A 194 20.42 -1.14 4.42
C ALA A 194 20.40 -1.48 2.92
N PRO A 195 21.57 -1.55 2.26
CA PRO A 195 21.63 -1.88 0.84
C PRO A 195 20.95 -3.21 0.52
N LEU A 196 20.00 -3.16 -0.44
CA LEU A 196 19.36 -4.35 -0.97
C LEU A 196 20.25 -4.95 -2.06
N THR A 197 20.52 -6.23 -1.96
CA THR A 197 21.30 -6.97 -2.97
C THR A 197 20.56 -8.24 -3.38
N ILE A 198 20.87 -8.75 -4.56
CA ILE A 198 20.36 -10.02 -5.07
C ILE A 198 21.54 -10.86 -5.54
N LYS A 199 21.56 -12.15 -5.18
CA LYS A 199 22.63 -13.09 -5.58
C LYS A 199 22.01 -14.36 -6.12
N LEU A 200 22.63 -14.96 -7.14
CA LEU A 200 22.24 -16.28 -7.61
C LEU A 200 22.59 -17.33 -6.56
N ILE A 201 21.66 -18.28 -6.41
CA ILE A 201 21.88 -19.51 -5.63
C ILE A 201 22.47 -20.53 -6.62
N LYS A 202 23.62 -21.06 -6.26
CA LYS A 202 24.28 -22.12 -7.03
C LYS A 202 23.66 -23.48 -6.78
#